data_23ac7305155d98695478aa6163d3b4f0
#
_entry.id   23ac7305155d98695478aa6163d3b4f0
#
_cell.length_a   1.000
_cell.length_b   1.000
_cell.length_c   1.000
_cell.angle_alpha   90.00
_cell.angle_beta   90.00
_cell.angle_gamma   90.00
#
_symmetry.space_group_name_H-M   'P 1'
#
loop_
_entity.id
_entity.type
_entity.pdbx_description
1 polymer ?
#
loop_
_entity_poly.entity_id
_entity_poly.type
_entity_poly.pdbx_seq_one_letter_code
_entity_poly.pdbx_strand_id
1 'polypeptide(L)'
;MHITVRRVVFCALFAGMAGLGFSNLGVKELAVTAKGGDPVSGREIYVNTCIRCHGIDGKGALGVKLVPPPADLTSLAVQSRLDGTLFRRIHEGKPNTAMGAWKHSLSDEEIWDVLAYVRTLAVESSGQP
;
A
#
# COMPACT_ATOMS: atom_id res chain seq x y z
N MET A 1 24.81 -54.80 46.73
CA MET A 1 23.54 -54.12 46.98
C MET A 1 22.86 -53.87 45.63
N HIS A 2 22.01 -54.80 45.24
CA HIS A 2 21.38 -54.83 43.91
C HIS A 2 20.09 -54.05 43.94
N ILE A 3 19.95 -53.01 43.10
CA ILE A 3 18.70 -52.30 42.91
C ILE A 3 18.21 -52.64 41.50
N THR A 4 17.22 -53.47 41.46
CA THR A 4 16.54 -53.93 40.26
C THR A 4 15.53 -52.87 39.83
N VAL A 5 15.79 -52.19 38.71
CA VAL A 5 14.83 -51.25 38.11
C VAL A 5 13.87 -52.03 37.22
N ARG A 6 12.63 -52.12 37.65
CA ARG A 6 11.51 -52.71 36.92
C ARG A 6 11.16 -51.84 35.72
N ARG A 7 11.30 -52.40 34.54
CA ARG A 7 10.75 -51.86 33.30
C ARG A 7 9.22 -51.91 33.37
N VAL A 8 8.57 -50.80 33.44
CA VAL A 8 7.13 -50.71 33.18
C VAL A 8 6.95 -50.38 31.70
N VAL A 9 6.52 -51.37 30.95
CA VAL A 9 6.09 -51.22 29.58
C VAL A 9 4.69 -50.63 29.60
N PHE A 10 4.58 -49.35 29.25
CA PHE A 10 3.28 -48.73 29.00
C PHE A 10 2.98 -48.85 27.51
N CYS A 11 2.22 -49.89 27.20
CA CYS A 11 1.62 -50.07 25.89
C CYS A 11 0.39 -49.17 25.82
N ALA A 12 0.51 -47.98 25.29
CA ALA A 12 -0.64 -47.14 24.99
C ALA A 12 -0.92 -47.22 23.50
N LEU A 13 -1.92 -48.00 23.18
CA LEU A 13 -2.63 -47.99 21.91
C LEU A 13 -3.26 -46.60 21.70
N PHE A 14 -2.70 -45.77 20.87
CA PHE A 14 -3.41 -44.62 20.31
C PHE A 14 -3.88 -44.97 18.91
N ALA A 15 -5.11 -45.45 18.89
CA ALA A 15 -5.90 -45.60 17.68
C ALA A 15 -6.11 -44.25 17.02
N GLY A 16 -6.05 -44.28 15.70
CA GLY A 16 -6.27 -43.26 14.71
C GLY A 16 -7.17 -42.07 15.11
N MET A 17 -6.59 -40.89 15.07
CA MET A 17 -7.34 -39.69 14.75
C MET A 17 -6.98 -39.30 13.33
N ALA A 18 -7.98 -39.48 12.47
CA ALA A 18 -8.01 -39.05 11.11
C ALA A 18 -7.52 -37.63 11.01
N GLY A 19 -6.55 -37.41 10.09
CA GLY A 19 -6.08 -36.12 9.74
C GLY A 19 -7.24 -35.27 9.25
N LEU A 20 -7.69 -34.35 10.09
CA LEU A 20 -8.40 -33.16 9.62
C LEU A 20 -7.35 -32.35 8.87
N GLY A 21 -7.36 -32.53 7.55
CA GLY A 21 -6.65 -31.66 6.66
C GLY A 21 -7.05 -30.22 7.00
N PHE A 22 -6.14 -29.51 7.67
CA PHE A 22 -6.16 -28.08 7.61
C PHE A 22 -5.89 -27.73 6.15
N SER A 23 -6.97 -27.73 5.37
CA SER A 23 -6.98 -27.01 4.12
C SER A 23 -6.44 -25.64 4.48
N ASN A 24 -5.28 -25.32 3.91
CA ASN A 24 -4.83 -23.97 3.77
C ASN A 24 -5.98 -23.22 3.06
N LEU A 25 -6.99 -22.85 3.83
CA LEU A 25 -7.79 -21.69 3.54
C LEU A 25 -6.72 -20.61 3.48
N GLY A 26 -6.25 -20.38 2.25
CA GLY A 26 -5.45 -19.22 2.01
C GLY A 26 -6.15 -18.12 2.76
N VAL A 27 -5.50 -17.61 3.76
CA VAL A 27 -5.75 -16.27 4.23
C VAL A 27 -5.42 -15.41 3.03
N LYS A 28 -6.31 -15.46 2.05
CA LYS A 28 -6.52 -14.33 1.20
C LYS A 28 -7.02 -13.33 2.20
N GLU A 29 -6.00 -12.75 2.84
CA GLU A 29 -6.08 -11.60 3.68
C GLU A 29 -7.37 -10.91 3.32
N LEU A 30 -8.32 -10.89 4.22
CA LEU A 30 -9.26 -9.82 4.25
C LEU A 30 -8.39 -8.56 4.41
N ALA A 31 -7.71 -8.18 3.34
CA ALA A 31 -7.42 -6.81 3.10
C ALA A 31 -8.81 -6.18 3.19
N VAL A 32 -9.16 -5.85 4.42
CA VAL A 32 -10.21 -4.89 4.70
C VAL A 32 -9.88 -3.80 3.72
N THR A 33 -10.68 -3.75 2.67
CA THR A 33 -10.76 -2.60 1.80
C THR A 33 -11.41 -1.48 2.62
N ALA A 34 -10.72 -1.04 3.68
CA ALA A 34 -10.74 0.37 3.94
C ALA A 34 -10.44 0.96 2.58
N LYS A 35 -11.23 1.89 2.09
CA LYS A 35 -11.09 2.58 0.81
C LYS A 35 -9.65 3.03 0.54
N GLY A 36 -8.72 2.12 0.48
CA GLY A 36 -7.32 2.30 0.23
C GLY A 36 -7.01 1.45 -1.00
N GLY A 37 -6.68 2.07 -2.10
CA GLY A 37 -6.28 1.39 -3.32
C GLY A 37 -5.02 0.55 -3.12
N ASP A 38 -4.63 -0.20 -4.12
CA ASP A 38 -3.42 -0.99 -4.15
C ASP A 38 -2.21 -0.10 -4.50
N PRO A 39 -1.24 0.10 -3.60
CA PRO A 39 -0.07 0.93 -3.88
C PRO A 39 0.86 0.34 -4.94
N VAL A 40 0.80 -0.96 -5.23
CA VAL A 40 1.60 -1.59 -6.28
C VAL A 40 1.07 -1.17 -7.65
N SER A 41 -0.23 -1.34 -7.88
CA SER A 41 -0.92 -0.83 -9.08
C SER A 41 -0.80 0.68 -9.18
N GLY A 42 -0.94 1.39 -8.06
CA GLY A 42 -0.80 2.83 -7.98
C GLY A 42 0.57 3.36 -8.37
N ARG A 43 1.64 2.61 -8.07
CA ARG A 43 2.99 2.95 -8.50
C ARG A 43 3.12 2.93 -10.01
N GLU A 44 2.55 1.94 -10.67
CA GLU A 44 2.58 1.84 -12.13
C GLU A 44 1.86 3.04 -12.77
N ILE A 45 0.68 3.39 -12.27
CA ILE A 45 -0.06 4.56 -12.71
C ILE A 45 0.76 5.82 -12.49
N TYR A 46 1.35 5.99 -11.29
CA TYR A 46 2.15 7.16 -10.93
C TYR A 46 3.33 7.38 -11.90
N VAL A 47 4.07 6.32 -12.17
CA VAL A 47 5.25 6.39 -13.08
C VAL A 47 4.84 6.75 -14.50
N ASN A 48 3.68 6.30 -14.97
CA ASN A 48 3.22 6.58 -16.32
C ASN A 48 2.53 7.95 -16.47
N THR A 49 2.00 8.53 -15.39
CA THR A 49 1.13 9.71 -15.49
C THR A 49 1.59 10.90 -14.65
N CYS A 50 2.07 10.68 -13.42
CA CYS A 50 2.31 11.72 -12.42
C CYS A 50 3.77 12.21 -12.35
N ILE A 51 4.72 11.30 -12.63
CA ILE A 51 6.16 11.51 -12.48
C ILE A 51 6.68 12.74 -13.23
N ARG A 52 6.09 13.06 -14.38
CA ARG A 52 6.52 14.17 -15.23
C ARG A 52 6.49 15.53 -14.51
N CYS A 53 5.56 15.69 -13.59
CA CYS A 53 5.43 16.93 -12.82
C CYS A 53 5.85 16.74 -11.36
N HIS A 54 5.53 15.59 -10.77
CA HIS A 54 5.77 15.35 -9.33
C HIS A 54 7.12 14.71 -9.01
N GLY A 55 7.87 14.25 -10.02
CA GLY A 55 9.15 13.57 -9.83
C GLY A 55 8.99 12.14 -9.31
N ILE A 56 10.05 11.35 -9.38
CA ILE A 56 10.04 9.96 -8.91
C ILE A 56 9.91 9.87 -7.40
N ASP A 57 10.42 10.85 -6.69
CA ASP A 57 10.42 10.97 -5.24
C ASP A 57 9.22 11.77 -4.68
N GLY A 58 8.34 12.26 -5.55
CA GLY A 58 7.19 13.07 -5.17
C GLY A 58 7.47 14.52 -4.81
N LYS A 59 8.72 14.98 -4.90
CA LYS A 59 9.15 16.34 -4.49
C LYS A 59 9.12 17.38 -5.60
N GLY A 60 8.72 16.97 -6.78
CA GLY A 60 8.71 17.79 -7.99
C GLY A 60 9.78 17.36 -8.99
N ALA A 61 9.43 17.35 -10.27
CA ALA A 61 10.36 16.95 -11.31
C ALA A 61 11.42 18.05 -11.54
N LEU A 62 12.68 17.64 -11.54
CA LEU A 62 13.79 18.55 -11.85
C LEU A 62 13.65 19.12 -13.26
N GLY A 63 13.85 20.44 -13.38
CA GLY A 63 13.79 21.14 -14.67
C GLY A 63 12.38 21.51 -15.14
N VAL A 64 11.32 21.08 -14.48
CA VAL A 64 9.94 21.49 -14.80
C VAL A 64 9.62 22.81 -14.11
N LYS A 65 9.47 23.86 -14.91
CA LYS A 65 9.10 25.22 -14.43
C LYS A 65 7.60 25.43 -14.59
N LEU A 66 6.83 25.08 -13.56
CA LEU A 66 5.40 25.34 -13.50
C LEU A 66 5.09 26.45 -12.49
N VAL A 67 4.06 27.23 -12.76
CA VAL A 67 3.59 28.29 -11.87
C VAL A 67 2.09 28.10 -11.62
N PRO A 68 1.70 27.81 -10.38
CA PRO A 68 2.54 27.47 -9.24
C PRO A 68 3.29 26.12 -9.44
N PRO A 69 4.39 25.90 -8.69
CA PRO A 69 5.11 24.63 -8.78
C PRO A 69 4.24 23.46 -8.29
N PRO A 70 4.53 22.21 -8.74
CA PRO A 70 3.88 21.03 -8.21
C PRO A 70 4.05 20.94 -6.69
N ALA A 71 3.02 20.44 -6.01
CA ALA A 71 3.11 20.22 -4.58
C ALA A 71 4.12 19.09 -4.30
N ASP A 72 4.93 19.27 -3.25
CA ASP A 72 5.72 18.21 -2.66
C ASP A 72 4.78 17.19 -1.99
N LEU A 73 4.64 16.01 -2.61
CA LEU A 73 3.74 14.96 -2.18
C LEU A 73 4.20 14.29 -0.88
N THR A 74 5.48 14.44 -0.51
CA THR A 74 6.03 13.88 0.74
C THR A 74 5.81 14.79 1.94
N SER A 75 5.44 16.04 1.69
CA SER A 75 5.31 17.06 2.73
C SER A 75 4.17 16.79 3.70
N LEU A 76 4.33 17.20 4.95
CA LEU A 76 3.27 17.13 5.95
C LEU A 76 2.00 17.87 5.48
N ALA A 77 2.16 18.96 4.75
CA ALA A 77 1.03 19.75 4.20
C ALA A 77 0.15 18.94 3.24
N VAL A 78 0.70 17.94 2.57
CA VAL A 78 -0.04 17.00 1.71
C VAL A 78 -0.46 15.77 2.52
N GLN A 79 0.46 15.17 3.24
CA GLN A 79 0.24 13.88 3.92
C GLN A 79 -0.76 13.93 5.07
N SER A 80 -0.97 15.10 5.69
CA SER A 80 -1.98 15.29 6.73
C SER A 80 -3.41 15.48 6.20
N ARG A 81 -3.59 15.61 4.88
CA ARG A 81 -4.93 15.77 4.29
C ARG A 81 -5.69 14.45 4.29
N LEU A 82 -7.01 14.54 4.42
CA LEU A 82 -7.89 13.37 4.29
C LEU A 82 -7.80 12.77 2.87
N ASP A 83 -7.88 11.46 2.77
CA ASP A 83 -7.81 10.75 1.48
C ASP A 83 -8.87 11.21 0.50
N GLY A 84 -10.10 11.42 0.95
CA GLY A 84 -11.16 11.96 0.09
C GLY A 84 -10.86 13.36 -0.46
N THR A 85 -10.06 14.16 0.24
CA THR A 85 -9.61 15.48 -0.26
C THR A 85 -8.54 15.32 -1.33
N LEU A 86 -7.60 14.39 -1.14
CA LEU A 86 -6.57 14.10 -2.13
C LEU A 86 -7.15 13.39 -3.35
N PHE A 87 -8.05 12.43 -3.14
CA PHE A 87 -8.80 11.78 -4.20
C PHE A 87 -9.46 12.82 -5.11
N ARG A 88 -10.26 13.71 -4.53
CA ARG A 88 -10.93 14.78 -5.27
C ARG A 88 -9.95 15.70 -5.99
N ARG A 89 -8.76 15.94 -5.41
CA ARG A 89 -7.70 16.73 -6.04
C ARG A 89 -7.16 16.06 -7.30
N ILE A 90 -7.02 14.75 -7.31
CA ILE A 90 -6.61 13.99 -8.49
C ILE A 90 -7.78 13.94 -9.48
N HIS A 91 -8.95 13.57 -9.02
CA HIS A 91 -10.15 13.40 -9.82
C HIS A 91 -10.53 14.69 -10.59
N GLU A 92 -10.64 15.83 -9.88
CA GLU A 92 -11.07 17.13 -10.45
C GLU A 92 -9.93 18.01 -10.92
N GLY A 93 -8.69 17.67 -10.58
CA GLY A 93 -7.54 18.55 -10.82
C GLY A 93 -7.51 19.74 -9.85
N LYS A 94 -6.63 20.71 -10.15
CA LYS A 94 -6.51 21.95 -9.38
C LYS A 94 -6.72 23.15 -10.29
N PRO A 95 -7.80 23.91 -10.15
CA PRO A 95 -8.06 25.10 -10.95
C PRO A 95 -6.87 26.08 -10.95
N ASN A 96 -6.64 26.72 -12.07
CA ASN A 96 -5.58 27.67 -12.28
C ASN A 96 -4.15 27.10 -12.10
N THR A 97 -3.97 25.80 -12.31
CA THR A 97 -2.65 25.15 -12.30
C THR A 97 -2.53 24.15 -13.45
N ALA A 98 -1.33 23.63 -13.66
CA ALA A 98 -1.07 22.61 -14.67
C ALA A 98 -1.65 21.22 -14.29
N MET A 99 -2.14 21.03 -13.07
CA MET A 99 -2.74 19.77 -12.67
C MET A 99 -4.20 19.66 -13.18
N GLY A 100 -4.37 19.01 -14.33
CA GLY A 100 -5.66 18.72 -14.93
C GLY A 100 -6.47 17.68 -14.15
N ALA A 101 -7.74 17.51 -14.54
CA ALA A 101 -8.63 16.49 -14.01
C ALA A 101 -8.28 15.11 -14.61
N TRP A 102 -8.12 14.10 -13.76
CA TRP A 102 -7.78 12.75 -14.18
C TRP A 102 -9.01 11.84 -14.36
N LYS A 103 -10.18 12.24 -13.89
CA LYS A 103 -11.45 11.49 -14.02
C LYS A 103 -11.86 11.10 -15.45
N HIS A 104 -11.25 11.70 -16.46
CA HIS A 104 -11.49 11.37 -17.85
C HIS A 104 -10.50 10.33 -18.41
N SER A 105 -9.45 10.02 -17.65
CA SER A 105 -8.37 9.12 -18.07
C SER A 105 -8.12 7.97 -17.09
N LEU A 106 -8.55 8.12 -15.85
CA LEU A 106 -8.44 7.11 -14.78
C LEU A 106 -9.83 6.86 -14.18
N SER A 107 -10.12 5.60 -13.87
CA SER A 107 -11.26 5.22 -13.05
C SER A 107 -11.09 5.67 -11.60
N ASP A 108 -12.17 5.67 -10.84
CA ASP A 108 -12.12 5.97 -9.41
C ASP A 108 -11.22 5.00 -8.66
N GLU A 109 -11.22 3.71 -9.03
CA GLU A 109 -10.36 2.68 -8.45
C GLU A 109 -8.89 2.99 -8.70
N GLU A 110 -8.52 3.29 -9.94
CA GLU A 110 -7.15 3.68 -10.29
C GLU A 110 -6.70 4.96 -9.58
N ILE A 111 -7.61 5.90 -9.33
CA ILE A 111 -7.31 7.09 -8.52
C ILE A 111 -7.06 6.73 -7.06
N TRP A 112 -7.79 5.77 -6.49
CA TRP A 112 -7.52 5.26 -5.14
C TRP A 112 -6.18 4.52 -5.09
N ASP A 113 -5.84 3.75 -6.11
CA ASP A 113 -4.56 3.05 -6.20
C ASP A 113 -3.39 4.03 -6.23
N VAL A 114 -3.43 5.03 -7.11
CA VAL A 114 -2.35 6.02 -7.17
C VAL A 114 -2.25 6.84 -5.88
N LEU A 115 -3.37 7.12 -5.21
CA LEU A 115 -3.36 7.78 -3.90
C LEU A 115 -2.69 6.91 -2.83
N ALA A 116 -2.98 5.61 -2.82
CA ALA A 116 -2.33 4.66 -1.93
C ALA A 116 -0.80 4.68 -2.12
N TYR A 117 -0.31 4.71 -3.36
CA TYR A 117 1.11 4.85 -3.63
C TYR A 117 1.67 6.20 -3.15
N VAL A 118 0.97 7.31 -3.38
CA VAL A 118 1.38 8.64 -2.90
C VAL A 118 1.57 8.66 -1.38
N ARG A 119 0.80 7.87 -0.63
CA ARG A 119 0.99 7.73 0.83
C ARG A 119 2.30 7.04 1.20
N THR A 120 2.81 6.14 0.37
CA THR A 120 4.10 5.47 0.62
C THR A 120 5.29 6.41 0.49
N LEU A 121 5.19 7.44 -0.36
CA LEU A 121 6.28 8.41 -0.59
C LEU A 121 6.71 9.15 0.69
N ALA A 122 5.81 9.35 1.65
CA ALA A 122 6.16 9.97 2.93
C ALA A 122 7.06 9.08 3.79
N VAL A 123 6.84 7.78 3.76
CA VAL A 123 7.60 6.81 4.55
C VAL A 123 9.01 6.68 3.99
N GLU A 124 9.16 6.63 2.67
CA GLU A 124 10.46 6.56 2.01
C GLU A 124 11.31 7.79 2.28
N SER A 125 10.70 8.98 2.35
CA SER A 125 11.42 10.23 2.62
C SER A 125 11.87 10.36 4.07
N SER A 126 11.21 9.69 5.02
CA SER A 126 11.55 9.74 6.46
C SER A 126 12.63 8.74 6.86
N GLY A 127 12.94 7.77 6.01
CA GLY A 127 13.91 6.70 6.25
C GLY A 127 15.31 6.93 5.69
N GLN A 128 15.59 8.07 5.06
CA GLN A 128 16.94 8.41 4.61
C GLN A 128 17.72 9.15 5.72
N PRO A 129 18.89 8.59 6.11
CA PRO A 129 19.78 9.24 7.07
C PRO A 129 20.39 10.53 6.52
#